data_a5db93bd1f497eea53f8533caa72dc1f
#
_entry.id   a5db93bd1f497eea53f8533caa72dc1f
#
_cell.length_a   1.000
_cell.length_b   1.000
_cell.length_c   1.000
_cell.angle_alpha   90.00
_cell.angle_beta   90.00
_cell.angle_gamma   90.00
#
_symmetry.space_group_name_H-M   'P 1'
#
loop_
_entity.id
_entity.type
_entity.pdbx_description
1 polymer ?
#
loop_
_entity_poly.entity_id
_entity_poly.type
_entity_poly.pdbx_seq_one_letter_code
_entity_poly.pdbx_strand_id
1 'polypeptide(L)'
;MRPYSLSEKEKGIYAMVDSVQHVPLYRNIYTLINTVIVGYWNTKYIGIGPYYKLASFNKLEGFRMQLGGRTTTEVSRTVRVGGYVAYGTRDEEVKGGGSVEVAFNRHLTRKLTLTARHDVMQLGAGQNALTESNILSSILSRGDQRLSMVNRGEAVYEHEWCHGVSTFAGARMQRIFANRYVPMLRPDGVPVNSVSDAAVHVGLRLSKNETVYRMPFDKQSMGSVYPILTLGFSAGIPDALHGSYEYYRLEGGIRYRPELPPVGYSDITVQGGRIFGKVPYQLLKLHEGNGTYFYDPYAFSCMNFYEFASDAWVSWFWEHHFNGVLLGRLPLIKKLKWREVLVCKGVWGTLSRENNGSTAGTQADLLFPAGMTSVSDPYVEAGFGVENIFRLFRVDCIWRLTHRSPKPGQEIQNFAVNLSLHLKF
;
A
#
# COMPACT_ATOMS: atom_id res chain seq x y z
N MET A 1 -1.74 18.60 34.29
CA MET A 1 -2.03 19.91 34.87
C MET A 1 -0.80 20.81 34.75
N ARG A 2 -0.95 22.03 34.24
CA ARG A 2 0.15 23.01 34.14
C ARG A 2 0.39 23.63 35.54
N PRO A 3 1.63 23.69 36.00
CA PRO A 3 1.90 24.20 37.38
C PRO A 3 1.81 25.72 37.53
N TYR A 4 1.69 26.50 36.42
CA TYR A 4 1.65 27.94 36.44
C TYR A 4 0.44 28.52 35.68
N SER A 5 -0.08 29.67 36.09
CA SER A 5 -1.10 30.43 35.37
C SER A 5 -0.57 30.95 34.02
N LEU A 6 -1.47 31.13 33.06
CA LEU A 6 -1.12 31.69 31.74
C LEU A 6 -0.62 33.13 31.89
N SER A 7 0.48 33.44 31.22
CA SER A 7 0.96 34.82 31.08
C SER A 7 -0.01 35.64 30.21
N GLU A 8 0.01 36.99 30.35
CA GLU A 8 -0.85 37.87 29.53
C GLU A 8 -0.63 37.69 28.02
N LYS A 9 0.63 37.44 27.61
CA LYS A 9 0.96 37.12 26.21
C LYS A 9 0.32 35.80 25.75
N GLU A 10 0.36 34.76 26.57
CA GLU A 10 -0.28 33.48 26.27
C GLU A 10 -1.80 33.62 26.19
N LYS A 11 -2.43 34.36 27.12
CA LYS A 11 -3.87 34.66 27.02
C LYS A 11 -4.22 35.40 25.75
N GLY A 12 -3.40 36.38 25.33
CA GLY A 12 -3.57 37.10 24.07
C GLY A 12 -3.45 36.16 22.84
N ILE A 13 -2.50 35.24 22.86
CA ILE A 13 -2.37 34.23 21.78
C ILE A 13 -3.60 33.30 21.71
N TYR A 14 -4.08 32.82 22.85
CA TYR A 14 -5.29 31.98 22.88
C TYR A 14 -6.52 32.74 22.40
N ALA A 15 -6.70 33.99 22.80
CA ALA A 15 -7.80 34.84 22.33
C ALA A 15 -7.72 35.11 20.81
N MET A 16 -6.51 35.36 20.31
CA MET A 16 -6.27 35.52 18.86
C MET A 16 -6.58 34.24 18.09
N VAL A 17 -6.10 33.07 18.53
CA VAL A 17 -6.37 31.78 17.91
C VAL A 17 -7.86 31.50 17.91
N ASP A 18 -8.56 31.73 19.00
CA ASP A 18 -10.00 31.57 19.10
C ASP A 18 -10.73 32.50 18.12
N SER A 19 -10.35 33.76 18.05
CA SER A 19 -10.92 34.70 17.07
C SER A 19 -10.71 34.30 15.64
N VAL A 20 -9.51 33.82 15.29
CA VAL A 20 -9.19 33.31 13.92
C VAL A 20 -10.01 32.10 13.57
N GLN A 21 -10.24 31.19 14.50
CA GLN A 21 -11.06 29.98 14.27
C GLN A 21 -12.53 30.30 13.96
N HIS A 22 -13.03 31.45 14.43
CA HIS A 22 -14.40 31.91 14.15
C HIS A 22 -14.53 32.62 12.80
N VAL A 23 -13.44 33.00 12.14
CA VAL A 23 -13.47 33.61 10.80
C VAL A 23 -13.97 32.60 9.76
N PRO A 24 -15.07 32.88 9.05
CA PRO A 24 -15.63 31.93 8.08
C PRO A 24 -14.64 31.50 6.99
N LEU A 25 -13.82 32.43 6.51
CA LEU A 25 -12.78 32.15 5.51
C LEU A 25 -11.74 31.14 6.03
N TYR A 26 -11.24 31.35 7.23
CA TYR A 26 -10.30 30.43 7.87
C TYR A 26 -10.91 29.04 8.03
N ARG A 27 -12.13 28.96 8.54
CA ARG A 27 -12.84 27.68 8.73
C ARG A 27 -13.05 26.94 7.41
N ASN A 28 -13.42 27.64 6.34
CA ASN A 28 -13.62 27.04 5.03
C ASN A 28 -12.29 26.53 4.42
N ILE A 29 -11.22 27.32 4.52
CA ILE A 29 -9.88 26.92 4.07
C ILE A 29 -9.38 25.74 4.90
N TYR A 30 -9.51 25.77 6.21
CA TYR A 30 -9.12 24.66 7.09
C TYR A 30 -9.90 23.38 6.74
N THR A 31 -11.22 23.48 6.55
CA THR A 31 -12.06 22.35 6.17
C THR A 31 -11.64 21.80 4.81
N LEU A 32 -11.34 22.65 3.84
CA LEU A 32 -10.87 22.23 2.52
C LEU A 32 -9.52 21.49 2.62
N ILE A 33 -8.55 22.07 3.30
CA ILE A 33 -7.22 21.46 3.50
C ILE A 33 -7.35 20.12 4.24
N ASN A 34 -8.13 20.08 5.31
CA ASN A 34 -8.36 18.85 6.07
C ASN A 34 -9.07 17.79 5.22
N THR A 35 -10.04 18.17 4.40
CA THR A 35 -10.72 17.27 3.46
C THR A 35 -9.73 16.70 2.44
N VAL A 36 -8.85 17.53 1.89
CA VAL A 36 -7.82 17.08 0.94
C VAL A 36 -6.83 16.10 1.58
N ILE A 37 -6.38 16.39 2.81
CA ILE A 37 -5.39 15.53 3.52
C ILE A 37 -6.04 14.23 4.00
N VAL A 38 -7.22 14.32 4.63
CA VAL A 38 -7.89 13.16 5.24
C VAL A 38 -8.67 12.33 4.22
N GLY A 39 -9.04 12.94 3.09
CA GLY A 39 -9.85 12.32 2.03
C GLY A 39 -11.36 12.38 2.26
N TYR A 40 -11.82 12.82 3.44
CA TYR A 40 -13.23 12.84 3.81
C TYR A 40 -13.73 14.24 4.09
N TRP A 41 -14.88 14.57 3.52
CA TRP A 41 -15.63 15.74 3.94
C TRP A 41 -16.43 15.43 5.19
N ASN A 42 -15.92 15.85 6.33
CA ASN A 42 -16.51 15.57 7.63
C ASN A 42 -17.63 16.59 7.95
N THR A 43 -18.86 16.09 8.05
CA THR A 43 -19.95 16.75 8.75
C THR A 43 -19.86 16.46 10.25
N LYS A 44 -20.82 16.91 11.04
CA LYS A 44 -20.81 16.66 12.49
C LYS A 44 -20.81 15.16 12.83
N TYR A 45 -21.58 14.34 12.14
CA TYR A 45 -21.77 12.92 12.49
C TYR A 45 -21.21 11.95 11.45
N ILE A 46 -21.12 12.36 10.18
CA ILE A 46 -20.73 11.51 9.06
C ILE A 46 -19.64 12.20 8.27
N GLY A 47 -18.58 11.49 7.95
CA GLY A 47 -17.59 11.87 6.95
C GLY A 47 -17.92 11.20 5.62
N ILE A 48 -18.18 11.98 4.58
CA ILE A 48 -18.47 11.52 3.22
C ILE A 48 -17.16 11.40 2.46
N GLY A 49 -16.92 10.28 1.80
CA GLY A 49 -15.68 10.04 1.06
C GLY A 49 -15.26 8.56 1.06
N PRO A 50 -14.01 8.28 0.66
CA PRO A 50 -12.98 9.26 0.26
C PRO A 50 -13.24 9.88 -1.11
N TYR A 51 -13.06 11.20 -1.21
CA TYR A 51 -13.41 11.96 -2.42
C TYR A 51 -12.64 11.49 -3.67
N TYR A 52 -11.40 11.05 -3.50
CA TYR A 52 -10.57 10.58 -4.60
C TYR A 52 -11.00 9.20 -5.15
N LYS A 53 -11.92 8.51 -4.49
CA LYS A 53 -12.56 7.25 -4.95
C LYS A 53 -13.95 7.45 -5.55
N LEU A 54 -14.52 8.67 -5.54
CA LEU A 54 -15.86 8.93 -6.08
C LEU A 54 -16.01 8.52 -7.54
N ALA A 55 -14.94 8.68 -8.32
CA ALA A 55 -14.89 8.28 -9.72
C ALA A 55 -13.53 7.63 -10.03
N SER A 56 -13.54 6.60 -10.84
CA SER A 56 -12.33 5.98 -11.39
C SER A 56 -12.63 5.29 -12.72
N PHE A 57 -11.57 4.96 -13.45
CA PHE A 57 -11.69 4.23 -14.71
C PHE A 57 -10.67 3.09 -14.74
N ASN A 58 -11.11 1.90 -15.09
CA ASN A 58 -10.25 0.74 -15.31
C ASN A 58 -10.79 -0.17 -16.41
N LYS A 59 -9.93 -1.10 -16.89
CA LYS A 59 -10.27 -1.97 -18.01
C LYS A 59 -11.38 -2.99 -17.68
N LEU A 60 -11.55 -3.37 -16.43
CA LEU A 60 -12.54 -4.36 -16.02
C LEU A 60 -13.92 -3.73 -15.86
N GLU A 61 -14.02 -2.65 -15.09
CA GLU A 61 -15.28 -2.01 -14.71
C GLU A 61 -15.74 -0.92 -15.68
N GLY A 62 -14.83 -0.40 -16.53
CA GLY A 62 -15.05 0.80 -17.30
C GLY A 62 -15.03 2.04 -16.39
N PHE A 63 -16.05 2.87 -16.46
CA PHE A 63 -16.23 3.98 -15.52
C PHE A 63 -16.86 3.44 -14.23
N ARG A 64 -16.20 3.71 -13.10
CA ARG A 64 -16.66 3.32 -11.77
C ARG A 64 -17.05 4.55 -10.98
N MET A 65 -18.25 4.53 -10.42
CA MET A 65 -18.73 5.48 -9.43
C MET A 65 -18.75 4.81 -8.05
N GLN A 66 -18.29 5.52 -7.04
CA GLN A 66 -18.30 5.02 -5.66
C GLN A 66 -18.80 6.10 -4.71
N LEU A 67 -19.72 5.74 -3.83
CA LEU A 67 -20.15 6.59 -2.73
C LEU A 67 -19.85 5.87 -1.42
N GLY A 68 -19.13 6.54 -0.55
CA GLY A 68 -18.76 5.99 0.76
C GLY A 68 -18.87 7.01 1.87
N GLY A 69 -18.80 6.51 3.10
CA GLY A 69 -18.82 7.34 4.28
C GLY A 69 -18.38 6.57 5.53
N ARG A 70 -18.11 7.33 6.57
CA ARG A 70 -17.77 6.77 7.90
C ARG A 70 -18.30 7.65 9.00
N THR A 71 -18.52 7.06 10.18
CA THR A 71 -18.87 7.84 11.37
C THR A 71 -17.70 8.70 11.83
N THR A 72 -18.00 9.88 12.35
CA THR A 72 -16.98 10.80 12.91
C THR A 72 -16.74 10.51 14.39
N THR A 73 -15.74 11.14 14.97
CA THR A 73 -15.43 11.05 16.41
C THR A 73 -16.48 11.71 17.30
N GLU A 74 -17.39 12.51 16.72
CA GLU A 74 -18.54 13.09 17.44
C GLU A 74 -19.62 12.04 17.71
N VAL A 75 -19.74 11.02 16.85
CA VAL A 75 -20.65 9.88 17.10
C VAL A 75 -20.09 8.96 18.18
N SER A 76 -18.85 8.54 18.01
CA SER A 76 -18.15 7.73 18.99
C SER A 76 -16.64 7.88 18.83
N ARG A 77 -15.94 7.90 19.97
CA ARG A 77 -14.48 7.92 20.01
C ARG A 77 -13.88 6.53 20.20
N THR A 78 -14.74 5.52 20.36
CA THR A 78 -14.34 4.12 20.56
C THR A 78 -14.78 3.22 19.43
N VAL A 79 -15.83 3.57 18.70
CA VAL A 79 -16.35 2.78 17.58
C VAL A 79 -16.45 3.65 16.34
N ARG A 80 -15.86 3.20 15.24
CA ARG A 80 -15.96 3.79 13.91
C ARG A 80 -16.58 2.78 12.96
N VAL A 81 -17.65 3.15 12.30
CA VAL A 81 -18.31 2.36 11.26
C VAL A 81 -18.15 3.07 9.94
N GLY A 82 -17.72 2.36 8.93
CA GLY A 82 -17.55 2.88 7.58
C GLY A 82 -18.09 1.92 6.54
N GLY A 83 -18.43 2.45 5.36
CA GLY A 83 -18.87 1.62 4.27
C GLY A 83 -18.95 2.40 2.96
N TYR A 84 -19.07 1.68 1.87
CA TYR A 84 -19.23 2.25 0.54
C TYR A 84 -20.01 1.31 -0.38
N VAL A 85 -20.58 1.90 -1.40
CA VAL A 85 -21.20 1.20 -2.55
C VAL A 85 -20.57 1.76 -3.82
N ALA A 86 -20.29 0.90 -4.79
CA ALA A 86 -19.72 1.26 -6.08
C ALA A 86 -20.43 0.51 -7.20
N TYR A 87 -20.45 1.12 -8.39
CA TYR A 87 -21.02 0.56 -9.61
C TYR A 87 -20.07 0.77 -10.78
N GLY A 88 -19.82 -0.27 -11.57
CA GLY A 88 -19.02 -0.23 -12.79
C GLY A 88 -19.91 -0.30 -14.02
N THR A 89 -19.63 0.55 -15.01
CA THR A 89 -20.48 0.65 -16.21
C THR A 89 -20.24 -0.46 -17.24
N ARG A 90 -19.12 -1.16 -17.18
CA ARG A 90 -18.79 -2.22 -18.14
C ARG A 90 -19.15 -3.61 -17.63
N ASP A 91 -18.92 -3.86 -16.36
CA ASP A 91 -19.26 -5.14 -15.71
C ASP A 91 -20.69 -5.16 -15.17
N GLU A 92 -21.34 -3.98 -15.10
CA GLU A 92 -22.72 -3.79 -14.64
C GLU A 92 -22.98 -4.37 -13.24
N GLU A 93 -21.93 -4.50 -12.42
CA GLU A 93 -21.97 -5.08 -11.09
C GLU A 93 -21.98 -4.01 -10.00
N VAL A 94 -22.81 -4.24 -8.98
CA VAL A 94 -22.81 -3.46 -7.74
C VAL A 94 -21.81 -4.09 -6.77
N LYS A 95 -20.91 -3.27 -6.28
CA LYS A 95 -19.85 -3.65 -5.35
C LYS A 95 -20.01 -2.85 -4.06
N GLY A 96 -19.39 -3.34 -3.02
CA GLY A 96 -19.43 -2.63 -1.76
C GLY A 96 -18.55 -3.24 -0.70
N GLY A 97 -18.39 -2.49 0.37
CA GLY A 97 -17.64 -2.93 1.53
C GLY A 97 -18.02 -2.14 2.76
N GLY A 98 -17.75 -2.75 3.90
CA GLY A 98 -17.97 -2.15 5.20
C GLY A 98 -16.83 -2.45 6.16
N SER A 99 -16.66 -1.60 7.14
CA SER A 99 -15.70 -1.78 8.22
C SER A 99 -16.27 -1.33 9.55
N VAL A 100 -15.92 -2.06 10.59
CA VAL A 100 -16.19 -1.68 11.98
C VAL A 100 -14.86 -1.71 12.72
N GLU A 101 -14.51 -0.61 13.33
CA GLU A 101 -13.29 -0.47 14.11
C GLU A 101 -13.67 -0.14 15.57
N VAL A 102 -13.12 -0.91 16.50
CA VAL A 102 -13.34 -0.72 17.93
C VAL A 102 -11.98 -0.45 18.59
N ALA A 103 -11.80 0.77 19.09
CA ALA A 103 -10.60 1.18 19.80
C ALA A 103 -10.83 1.05 21.32
N PHE A 104 -10.13 0.10 21.96
CA PHE A 104 -10.27 -0.18 23.39
C PHE A 104 -9.38 0.73 24.26
N ASN A 105 -8.30 1.27 23.69
CA ASN A 105 -7.39 2.15 24.42
C ASN A 105 -6.87 3.26 23.49
N ARG A 106 -6.64 4.46 24.05
CA ARG A 106 -6.16 5.64 23.32
C ARG A 106 -4.66 5.91 23.51
N HIS A 107 -4.09 5.44 24.61
CA HIS A 107 -2.67 5.67 24.92
C HIS A 107 -1.78 4.64 24.24
N LEU A 108 -2.20 3.38 24.23
CA LEU A 108 -1.58 2.29 23.49
C LEU A 108 -2.60 1.73 22.50
N THR A 109 -2.18 1.40 21.30
CA THR A 109 -3.08 0.88 20.29
C THR A 109 -3.62 -0.48 20.73
N ARG A 110 -4.93 -0.53 21.01
CA ARG A 110 -5.71 -1.76 21.22
C ARG A 110 -6.96 -1.63 20.39
N LYS A 111 -6.97 -2.25 19.23
CA LYS A 111 -8.00 -2.04 18.22
C LYS A 111 -8.42 -3.36 17.59
N LEU A 112 -9.72 -3.58 17.49
CA LEU A 112 -10.31 -4.63 16.67
C LEU A 112 -10.85 -3.97 15.39
N THR A 113 -10.47 -4.51 14.24
CA THR A 113 -10.96 -4.08 12.93
C THR A 113 -11.64 -5.27 12.26
N LEU A 114 -12.90 -5.11 11.91
CA LEU A 114 -13.66 -6.05 11.09
C LEU A 114 -13.92 -5.41 9.74
N THR A 115 -13.61 -6.11 8.66
CA THR A 115 -13.85 -5.65 7.29
C THR A 115 -14.54 -6.74 6.49
N ALA A 116 -15.49 -6.32 5.66
CA ALA A 116 -16.08 -7.19 4.65
C ALA A 116 -16.20 -6.40 3.35
N ARG A 117 -15.82 -7.02 2.22
CA ARG A 117 -15.92 -6.38 0.91
C ARG A 117 -16.21 -7.39 -0.20
N HIS A 118 -16.99 -6.94 -1.14
CA HIS A 118 -17.21 -7.53 -2.45
C HIS A 118 -16.79 -6.47 -3.47
N ASP A 119 -15.56 -6.57 -3.97
CA ASP A 119 -14.97 -5.51 -4.79
C ASP A 119 -13.82 -6.02 -5.67
N VAL A 120 -13.46 -5.26 -6.69
CA VAL A 120 -12.29 -5.54 -7.51
C VAL A 120 -11.00 -5.16 -6.80
N MET A 121 -9.98 -6.00 -6.92
CA MET A 121 -8.66 -5.80 -6.34
C MET A 121 -7.56 -6.13 -7.34
N GLN A 122 -6.49 -5.34 -7.30
CA GLN A 122 -5.22 -5.67 -7.94
C GLN A 122 -4.39 -6.50 -6.95
N LEU A 123 -4.20 -7.78 -7.26
CA LEU A 123 -3.25 -8.61 -6.52
C LEU A 123 -1.82 -8.24 -6.92
N GLY A 124 -0.88 -8.32 -5.98
CA GLY A 124 0.51 -7.89 -6.21
C GLY A 124 0.69 -6.37 -6.37
N ALA A 125 -0.27 -5.58 -5.91
CA ALA A 125 -0.09 -4.13 -5.81
C ALA A 125 0.70 -3.76 -4.55
N GLY A 126 1.42 -2.63 -4.62
CA GLY A 126 2.07 -2.03 -3.45
C GLY A 126 1.05 -1.58 -2.38
N GLN A 127 1.56 -1.19 -1.23
CA GLN A 127 0.72 -0.76 -0.09
C GLN A 127 0.27 0.71 -0.18
N ASN A 128 0.56 1.39 -1.29
CA ASN A 128 0.21 2.79 -1.45
C ASN A 128 -1.28 2.94 -1.77
N ALA A 129 -1.97 3.86 -1.08
CA ALA A 129 -3.38 4.18 -1.32
C ALA A 129 -3.68 4.62 -2.77
N LEU A 130 -2.66 5.11 -3.50
CA LEU A 130 -2.76 5.50 -4.91
C LEU A 130 -2.75 4.32 -5.88
N THR A 131 -2.41 3.11 -5.43
CA THR A 131 -2.47 1.89 -6.25
C THR A 131 -3.87 1.27 -6.31
N GLU A 132 -4.77 1.66 -5.43
CA GLU A 132 -6.17 1.26 -5.48
C GLU A 132 -6.93 2.06 -6.57
N SER A 133 -8.09 1.54 -7.01
CA SER A 133 -8.95 2.21 -7.99
C SER A 133 -9.41 3.58 -7.47
N ASN A 134 -8.86 4.64 -8.02
CA ASN A 134 -9.20 6.03 -7.70
C ASN A 134 -8.99 6.92 -8.93
N ILE A 135 -9.44 8.18 -8.86
CA ILE A 135 -9.36 9.12 -10.00
C ILE A 135 -7.91 9.38 -10.44
N LEU A 136 -6.98 9.51 -9.49
CA LEU A 136 -5.57 9.77 -9.81
C LEU A 136 -4.91 8.55 -10.44
N SER A 137 -5.15 7.35 -9.90
CA SER A 137 -4.63 6.11 -10.48
C SER A 137 -5.20 5.85 -11.88
N SER A 138 -6.43 6.29 -12.15
CA SER A 138 -7.06 6.16 -13.47
C SER A 138 -6.45 7.10 -14.49
N ILE A 139 -6.23 8.37 -14.13
CA ILE A 139 -5.62 9.38 -15.02
C ILE A 139 -4.14 9.03 -15.30
N LEU A 140 -3.43 8.55 -14.28
CA LEU A 140 -2.00 8.24 -14.36
C LEU A 140 -1.72 6.77 -14.67
N SER A 141 -2.74 6.00 -15.09
CA SER A 141 -2.60 4.58 -15.43
C SER A 141 -1.73 4.37 -16.66
N ARG A 142 -0.86 3.37 -16.59
CA ARG A 142 -0.07 2.87 -17.74
C ARG A 142 -0.81 1.81 -18.55
N GLY A 143 -2.04 1.46 -18.15
CA GLY A 143 -2.87 0.48 -18.85
C GLY A 143 -2.63 -0.97 -18.47
N ASP A 144 -1.60 -1.31 -17.70
CA ASP A 144 -1.44 -2.65 -17.13
C ASP A 144 -2.25 -2.76 -15.84
N GLN A 145 -3.45 -3.32 -15.97
CA GLN A 145 -4.38 -3.55 -14.86
C GLN A 145 -4.90 -4.98 -14.96
N ARG A 146 -4.58 -5.80 -13.96
CA ARG A 146 -5.02 -7.19 -13.83
C ARG A 146 -5.88 -7.36 -12.59
N LEU A 147 -7.01 -6.68 -12.62
CA LEU A 147 -7.98 -6.66 -11.51
C LEU A 147 -8.75 -7.98 -11.47
N SER A 148 -9.02 -8.47 -10.27
CA SER A 148 -9.93 -9.59 -10.02
C SER A 148 -11.02 -9.18 -9.05
N MET A 149 -12.24 -9.70 -9.25
CA MET A 149 -13.30 -9.62 -8.25
C MET A 149 -12.91 -10.46 -7.04
N VAL A 150 -13.04 -9.90 -5.85
CA VAL A 150 -12.66 -10.56 -4.60
C VAL A 150 -13.75 -10.33 -3.54
N ASN A 151 -14.25 -11.44 -3.01
CA ASN A 151 -15.00 -11.41 -1.75
C ASN A 151 -14.00 -11.63 -0.62
N ARG A 152 -13.91 -10.69 0.32
CA ARG A 152 -12.98 -10.80 1.46
C ARG A 152 -13.67 -10.37 2.75
N GLY A 153 -13.59 -11.25 3.75
CA GLY A 153 -13.88 -10.94 5.13
C GLY A 153 -12.60 -11.04 5.95
N GLU A 154 -12.36 -10.09 6.83
CA GLU A 154 -11.15 -10.07 7.65
C GLU A 154 -11.44 -9.49 9.03
N ALA A 155 -10.89 -10.11 10.06
CA ALA A 155 -10.92 -9.64 11.43
C ALA A 155 -9.48 -9.54 11.94
N VAL A 156 -9.07 -8.37 12.39
CA VAL A 156 -7.70 -8.11 12.90
C VAL A 156 -7.78 -7.45 14.26
N TYR A 157 -7.10 -8.02 15.23
CA TYR A 157 -6.88 -7.43 16.54
C TYR A 157 -5.43 -6.96 16.68
N GLU A 158 -5.23 -5.69 16.93
CA GLU A 158 -3.93 -5.06 17.15
C GLU A 158 -3.75 -4.75 18.63
N HIS A 159 -2.58 -5.09 19.19
CA HIS A 159 -2.24 -4.83 20.57
C HIS A 159 -0.83 -4.24 20.68
N GLU A 160 -0.73 -3.02 21.14
CA GLU A 160 0.52 -2.39 21.52
C GLU A 160 0.75 -2.63 23.03
N TRP A 161 1.75 -3.45 23.35
CA TRP A 161 2.09 -3.85 24.73
C TRP A 161 2.78 -2.72 25.47
N CYS A 162 3.70 -2.08 24.80
CA CYS A 162 4.41 -0.88 25.26
C CYS A 162 4.81 -0.06 24.04
N HIS A 163 5.37 1.13 24.26
CA HIS A 163 5.85 1.96 23.16
C HIS A 163 6.91 1.23 22.36
N GLY A 164 6.58 0.92 21.11
CA GLY A 164 7.46 0.26 20.16
C GLY A 164 7.34 -1.26 20.07
N VAL A 165 6.51 -1.93 20.88
CA VAL A 165 6.21 -3.35 20.75
C VAL A 165 4.74 -3.56 20.48
N SER A 166 4.41 -4.00 19.29
CA SER A 166 3.03 -4.24 18.85
C SER A 166 2.89 -5.63 18.25
N THR A 167 1.81 -6.31 18.58
CA THR A 167 1.41 -7.56 17.94
C THR A 167 0.07 -7.37 17.23
N PHE A 168 -0.16 -8.13 16.18
CA PHE A 168 -1.47 -8.26 15.57
C PHE A 168 -1.79 -9.74 15.38
N ALA A 169 -3.06 -10.08 15.50
CA ALA A 169 -3.59 -11.40 15.22
C ALA A 169 -4.90 -11.24 14.46
N GLY A 170 -5.13 -12.07 13.46
CA GLY A 170 -6.33 -11.97 12.65
C GLY A 170 -6.67 -13.24 11.93
N ALA A 171 -7.85 -13.23 11.35
CA ALA A 171 -8.36 -14.27 10.45
C ALA A 171 -8.89 -13.59 9.19
N ARG A 172 -8.63 -14.21 8.06
CA ARG A 172 -9.08 -13.76 6.75
C ARG A 172 -9.73 -14.92 6.02
N MET A 173 -10.84 -14.64 5.39
CA MET A 173 -11.43 -15.49 4.36
C MET A 173 -11.57 -14.70 3.08
N GLN A 174 -11.23 -15.31 1.95
CA GLN A 174 -11.35 -14.66 0.66
C GLN A 174 -11.69 -15.65 -0.45
N ARG A 175 -12.42 -15.14 -1.43
CA ARG A 175 -12.69 -15.84 -2.68
C ARG A 175 -12.34 -14.93 -3.84
N ILE A 176 -11.42 -15.36 -4.69
CA ILE A 176 -10.89 -14.63 -5.83
C ILE A 176 -11.50 -15.24 -7.08
N PHE A 177 -12.14 -14.44 -7.93
CA PHE A 177 -12.81 -14.90 -9.13
C PHE A 177 -11.93 -14.73 -10.36
N ALA A 178 -11.99 -15.72 -11.26
CA ALA A 178 -11.36 -15.65 -12.56
C ALA A 178 -12.05 -14.62 -13.45
N ASN A 179 -11.27 -14.02 -14.34
CA ASN A 179 -11.80 -13.20 -15.42
C ASN A 179 -10.87 -13.26 -16.64
N ARG A 180 -11.22 -12.56 -17.73
CA ARG A 180 -10.44 -12.57 -18.98
C ARG A 180 -9.00 -12.05 -18.85
N TYR A 181 -8.70 -11.21 -17.84
CA TYR A 181 -7.36 -10.63 -17.58
C TYR A 181 -6.54 -11.50 -16.62
N VAL A 182 -7.22 -12.29 -15.79
CA VAL A 182 -6.64 -13.17 -14.78
C VAL A 182 -7.31 -14.53 -14.91
N PRO A 183 -7.02 -15.28 -15.99
CA PRO A 183 -7.60 -16.60 -16.24
C PRO A 183 -7.04 -17.61 -15.22
N MET A 184 -7.88 -18.53 -14.79
CA MET A 184 -7.53 -19.62 -13.89
C MET A 184 -7.73 -20.94 -14.64
N LEU A 185 -6.64 -21.56 -15.08
CA LEU A 185 -6.65 -22.83 -15.81
C LEU A 185 -5.85 -23.87 -15.04
N ARG A 186 -6.38 -25.06 -14.91
CA ARG A 186 -5.61 -26.21 -14.43
C ARG A 186 -4.64 -26.72 -15.50
N PRO A 187 -3.61 -27.50 -15.12
CA PRO A 187 -2.69 -28.11 -16.11
C PRO A 187 -3.36 -29.02 -17.15
N ASP A 188 -4.52 -29.58 -16.82
CA ASP A 188 -5.37 -30.38 -17.73
C ASP A 188 -6.23 -29.54 -18.68
N GLY A 189 -6.12 -28.19 -18.62
CA GLY A 189 -6.88 -27.24 -19.43
C GLY A 189 -8.28 -26.93 -18.91
N VAL A 190 -8.69 -27.51 -17.77
CA VAL A 190 -10.01 -27.23 -17.18
C VAL A 190 -10.01 -25.83 -16.53
N PRO A 191 -10.97 -24.95 -16.89
CA PRO A 191 -11.09 -23.64 -16.28
C PRO A 191 -11.62 -23.74 -14.84
N VAL A 192 -11.08 -22.91 -13.95
CA VAL A 192 -11.51 -22.75 -12.58
C VAL A 192 -12.13 -21.37 -12.41
N ASN A 193 -13.34 -21.29 -11.87
CA ASN A 193 -14.06 -20.03 -11.74
C ASN A 193 -13.59 -19.17 -10.57
N SER A 194 -13.08 -19.79 -9.52
CA SER A 194 -12.62 -19.07 -8.34
C SER A 194 -11.67 -19.89 -7.48
N VAL A 195 -10.83 -19.21 -6.73
CA VAL A 195 -9.94 -19.74 -5.69
C VAL A 195 -10.43 -19.22 -4.35
N SER A 196 -10.67 -20.12 -3.39
CA SER A 196 -11.09 -19.79 -2.02
C SER A 196 -9.95 -20.06 -1.05
N ASP A 197 -9.72 -19.14 -0.12
CA ASP A 197 -8.65 -19.19 0.88
C ASP A 197 -9.19 -18.73 2.24
N ALA A 198 -8.85 -19.46 3.28
CA ALA A 198 -9.06 -19.06 4.65
C ALA A 198 -7.74 -19.18 5.41
N ALA A 199 -7.33 -18.13 6.08
CA ALA A 199 -6.05 -18.10 6.78
C ALA A 199 -6.15 -17.35 8.10
N VAL A 200 -5.39 -17.79 9.07
CA VAL A 200 -5.08 -17.03 10.28
C VAL A 200 -3.69 -16.41 10.13
N HIS A 201 -3.52 -15.24 10.73
CA HIS A 201 -2.24 -14.56 10.69
C HIS A 201 -1.93 -13.91 12.02
N VAL A 202 -0.66 -13.92 12.38
CA VAL A 202 -0.11 -13.24 13.55
C VAL A 202 1.13 -12.48 13.15
N GLY A 203 1.42 -11.40 13.84
CA GLY A 203 2.63 -10.66 13.56
C GLY A 203 3.11 -9.83 14.75
N LEU A 204 4.37 -9.46 14.65
CA LEU A 204 5.12 -8.70 15.63
C LEU A 204 5.77 -7.50 14.91
N ARG A 205 5.63 -6.32 15.51
CA ARG A 205 6.33 -5.12 15.07
C ARG A 205 7.12 -4.55 16.24
N LEU A 206 8.41 -4.37 16.03
CA LEU A 206 9.35 -3.79 16.99
C LEU A 206 9.89 -2.46 16.45
N SER A 207 9.79 -1.41 17.23
CA SER A 207 10.37 -0.11 16.93
C SER A 207 10.91 0.51 18.20
N LYS A 208 12.07 1.19 18.10
CA LYS A 208 12.66 1.90 19.23
C LYS A 208 12.67 3.39 18.95
N ASN A 209 12.26 4.20 19.92
CA ASN A 209 12.24 5.66 19.82
C ASN A 209 11.53 6.19 18.56
N GLU A 210 10.45 5.53 18.18
CA GLU A 210 9.63 5.94 17.04
C GLU A 210 8.78 7.13 17.40
N THR A 211 8.87 8.19 16.61
CA THR A 211 7.94 9.32 16.71
C THR A 211 6.63 8.95 16.03
N VAL A 212 5.53 9.03 16.74
CA VAL A 212 4.20 8.66 16.23
C VAL A 212 3.20 9.78 16.43
N TYR A 213 2.42 10.04 15.40
CA TYR A 213 1.23 10.89 15.52
C TYR A 213 0.01 9.98 15.74
N ARG A 214 -0.67 10.16 16.88
CA ARG A 214 -1.82 9.36 17.26
C ARG A 214 -3.11 10.11 17.00
N MET A 215 -3.98 9.49 16.25
CA MET A 215 -5.38 9.89 16.06
C MET A 215 -6.29 8.88 16.80
N PRO A 216 -7.56 9.17 17.00
CA PRO A 216 -8.46 8.29 17.76
C PRO A 216 -8.50 6.83 17.30
N PHE A 217 -8.39 6.59 16.00
CA PHE A 217 -8.44 5.25 15.40
C PHE A 217 -7.19 4.86 14.64
N ASP A 218 -6.29 5.81 14.38
CA ASP A 218 -5.15 5.63 13.50
C ASP A 218 -3.86 6.05 14.19
N LYS A 219 -2.77 5.37 13.87
CA LYS A 219 -1.42 5.68 14.32
C LYS A 219 -0.53 5.86 13.09
N GLN A 220 0.04 7.02 12.92
CA GLN A 220 0.96 7.31 11.83
C GLN A 220 2.39 7.41 12.35
N SER A 221 3.29 6.62 11.78
CA SER A 221 4.71 6.72 12.03
C SER A 221 5.29 7.95 11.34
N MET A 222 6.01 8.76 12.10
CA MET A 222 6.76 9.92 11.60
C MET A 222 8.25 9.58 11.41
N GLY A 223 8.62 8.33 11.67
CA GLY A 223 9.97 7.81 11.55
C GLY A 223 10.63 7.43 12.87
N SER A 224 11.73 6.75 12.77
CA SER A 224 12.57 6.31 13.89
C SER A 224 14.04 6.42 13.50
N VAL A 225 14.88 6.79 14.44
CA VAL A 225 16.35 6.76 14.30
C VAL A 225 16.87 5.32 14.26
N TYR A 226 16.12 4.37 14.83
CA TYR A 226 16.46 2.96 14.87
C TYR A 226 15.70 2.15 13.84
N PRO A 227 16.20 0.99 13.42
CA PRO A 227 15.47 0.09 12.55
C PRO A 227 14.11 -0.32 13.13
N ILE A 228 13.10 -0.40 12.26
CA ILE A 228 11.80 -0.96 12.56
C ILE A 228 11.76 -2.37 11.99
N LEU A 229 11.51 -3.35 12.86
CA LEU A 229 11.43 -4.76 12.49
C LEU A 229 9.97 -5.20 12.43
N THR A 230 9.63 -6.00 11.44
CA THR A 230 8.32 -6.65 11.31
C THR A 230 8.52 -8.14 11.07
N LEU A 231 7.73 -8.97 11.73
CA LEU A 231 7.64 -10.41 11.51
C LEU A 231 6.18 -10.78 11.36
N GLY A 232 5.88 -11.65 10.43
CA GLY A 232 4.53 -12.15 10.18
C GLY A 232 4.54 -13.66 9.94
N PHE A 233 3.55 -14.32 10.47
CA PHE A 233 3.25 -15.72 10.19
C PHE A 233 1.78 -15.85 9.81
N SER A 234 1.51 -16.62 8.76
CA SER A 234 0.14 -16.94 8.34
C SER A 234 0.02 -18.44 8.08
N ALA A 235 -1.11 -19.00 8.41
CA ALA A 235 -1.44 -20.38 8.14
C ALA A 235 -2.77 -20.46 7.40
N GLY A 236 -2.77 -21.07 6.21
CA GLY A 236 -3.97 -21.42 5.46
C GLY A 236 -4.62 -22.63 6.12
N ILE A 237 -5.92 -22.59 6.31
CA ILE A 237 -6.70 -23.64 6.98
C ILE A 237 -7.66 -24.24 5.97
N PRO A 238 -7.40 -25.48 5.51
CA PRO A 238 -8.33 -26.19 4.64
C PRO A 238 -9.63 -26.50 5.41
N ASP A 239 -10.71 -26.64 4.67
CA ASP A 239 -12.05 -27.03 5.16
C ASP A 239 -12.70 -26.08 6.17
N ALA A 240 -11.97 -25.10 6.70
CA ALA A 240 -12.51 -24.04 7.54
C ALA A 240 -12.93 -22.84 6.69
N LEU A 241 -14.13 -22.29 6.92
CA LEU A 241 -14.62 -21.07 6.26
C LEU A 241 -14.47 -21.11 4.71
N HIS A 242 -14.69 -22.28 4.12
CA HIS A 242 -14.50 -22.56 2.67
C HIS A 242 -13.05 -22.42 2.18
N GLY A 243 -12.05 -22.50 3.03
CA GLY A 243 -10.64 -22.60 2.66
C GLY A 243 -10.35 -23.89 1.90
N SER A 244 -9.51 -23.82 0.87
CA SER A 244 -9.17 -24.99 0.02
C SER A 244 -7.69 -25.37 0.09
N TYR A 245 -6.88 -24.56 0.79
CA TYR A 245 -5.41 -24.70 0.74
C TYR A 245 -4.80 -24.74 2.14
N GLU A 246 -3.92 -25.70 2.34
CA GLU A 246 -3.03 -25.79 3.51
C GLU A 246 -1.66 -25.21 3.13
N TYR A 247 -1.25 -24.19 3.82
CA TYR A 247 0.06 -23.58 3.65
C TYR A 247 0.50 -22.83 4.90
N TYR A 248 1.80 -22.62 5.00
CA TYR A 248 2.40 -21.77 6.03
C TYR A 248 3.23 -20.70 5.36
N ARG A 249 3.05 -19.45 5.78
CA ARG A 249 3.76 -18.32 5.23
C ARG A 249 4.48 -17.57 6.35
N LEU A 250 5.80 -17.44 6.20
CA LEU A 250 6.64 -16.65 7.10
C LEU A 250 7.17 -15.45 6.33
N GLU A 251 7.02 -14.27 6.90
CA GLU A 251 7.47 -13.00 6.32
C GLU A 251 8.22 -12.18 7.36
N GLY A 252 9.23 -11.43 6.91
CA GLY A 252 9.97 -10.51 7.76
C GLY A 252 10.37 -9.27 6.99
N GLY A 253 10.50 -8.16 7.69
CA GLY A 253 10.92 -6.90 7.09
C GLY A 253 11.69 -6.01 8.06
N ILE A 254 12.61 -5.24 7.49
CA ILE A 254 13.39 -4.22 8.19
C ILE A 254 13.23 -2.93 7.43
N ARG A 255 12.86 -1.86 8.13
CA ARG A 255 12.87 -0.50 7.61
C ARG A 255 13.82 0.34 8.44
N TYR A 256 14.74 1.05 7.78
CA TYR A 256 15.75 1.85 8.45
C TYR A 256 16.05 3.13 7.67
N ARG A 257 16.16 4.25 8.39
CA ARG A 257 16.51 5.56 7.84
C ARG A 257 17.77 6.10 8.55
N PRO A 258 18.98 5.68 8.12
CA PRO A 258 20.21 6.28 8.61
C PRO A 258 20.38 7.71 8.06
N GLU A 259 20.68 8.64 8.98
CA GLU A 259 21.18 9.96 8.66
C GLU A 259 22.67 9.85 8.35
N LEU A 260 23.12 10.43 7.23
CA LEU A 260 24.50 10.34 6.72
C LEU A 260 25.09 11.75 6.47
N PRO A 261 25.24 12.59 7.50
CA PRO A 261 25.80 13.93 7.32
C PRO A 261 27.25 13.87 6.78
N PRO A 262 27.66 14.73 5.83
CA PRO A 262 26.91 15.83 5.20
C PRO A 262 26.11 15.42 3.96
N VAL A 263 26.09 14.14 3.56
CA VAL A 263 25.57 13.67 2.27
C VAL A 263 24.07 13.32 2.30
N GLY A 264 23.36 13.66 3.37
CA GLY A 264 21.91 13.48 3.46
C GLY A 264 21.48 12.27 4.28
N TYR A 265 20.50 11.49 3.81
CA TYR A 265 19.97 10.30 4.48
C TYR A 265 19.56 9.24 3.45
N SER A 266 19.48 7.99 3.91
CA SER A 266 18.97 6.88 3.12
C SER A 266 17.68 6.32 3.70
N ASP A 267 16.74 5.94 2.85
CA ASP A 267 15.60 5.09 3.20
C ASP A 267 15.87 3.69 2.70
N ILE A 268 15.91 2.73 3.61
CA ILE A 268 16.22 1.33 3.33
C ILE A 268 15.06 0.48 3.81
N THR A 269 14.49 -0.30 2.93
CA THR A 269 13.50 -1.32 3.27
C THR A 269 13.95 -2.65 2.67
N VAL A 270 14.11 -3.66 3.50
CA VAL A 270 14.38 -5.04 3.08
C VAL A 270 13.27 -5.90 3.64
N GLN A 271 12.70 -6.75 2.81
CA GLN A 271 11.66 -7.69 3.21
C GLN A 271 11.86 -9.01 2.48
N GLY A 272 11.47 -10.08 3.14
CA GLY A 272 11.56 -11.41 2.57
C GLY A 272 10.61 -12.37 3.25
N GLY A 273 10.45 -13.52 2.66
CA GLY A 273 9.58 -14.54 3.22
C GLY A 273 9.65 -15.84 2.47
N ARG A 274 8.92 -16.81 3.00
CA ARG A 274 8.77 -18.13 2.40
C ARG A 274 7.37 -18.68 2.65
N ILE A 275 6.82 -19.31 1.60
CA ILE A 275 5.57 -20.05 1.61
C ILE A 275 5.91 -21.53 1.54
N PHE A 276 5.37 -22.30 2.45
CA PHE A 276 5.46 -23.74 2.51
C PHE A 276 4.11 -24.33 2.14
N GLY A 277 4.07 -25.35 1.32
CA GLY A 277 2.86 -25.97 0.82
C GLY A 277 2.57 -25.62 -0.64
N LYS A 278 1.65 -26.35 -1.21
CA LYS A 278 1.20 -26.18 -2.59
C LYS A 278 0.05 -25.18 -2.65
N VAL A 279 0.23 -24.10 -3.39
CA VAL A 279 -0.75 -23.01 -3.50
C VAL A 279 -0.90 -22.54 -4.95
N PRO A 280 -2.08 -22.07 -5.35
CA PRO A 280 -2.26 -21.42 -6.64
C PRO A 280 -1.54 -20.07 -6.69
N TYR A 281 -1.25 -19.59 -7.90
CA TYR A 281 -0.44 -18.37 -8.08
C TYR A 281 -1.02 -17.12 -7.39
N GLN A 282 -2.33 -17.04 -7.16
CA GLN A 282 -2.97 -15.94 -6.45
C GLN A 282 -2.56 -15.86 -4.96
N LEU A 283 -2.12 -16.98 -4.39
CA LEU A 283 -1.66 -17.06 -2.99
C LEU A 283 -0.13 -17.01 -2.88
N LEU A 284 0.61 -17.12 -3.98
CA LEU A 284 2.04 -16.88 -4.03
C LEU A 284 2.38 -15.41 -3.72
N LYS A 285 3.64 -15.13 -3.47
CA LYS A 285 4.13 -13.76 -3.47
C LYS A 285 4.18 -13.24 -4.90
N LEU A 286 3.19 -12.44 -5.27
CA LEU A 286 3.21 -11.61 -6.45
C LEU A 286 4.00 -10.36 -6.14
N HIS A 287 5.06 -10.09 -6.90
CA HIS A 287 5.90 -8.94 -6.62
C HIS A 287 5.21 -7.64 -7.04
N GLU A 288 5.46 -6.59 -6.28
CA GLU A 288 4.77 -5.32 -6.37
C GLU A 288 5.14 -4.56 -7.64
N GLY A 289 4.37 -4.73 -8.71
CA GLY A 289 4.45 -3.91 -9.92
C GLY A 289 3.80 -2.53 -9.73
N ASN A 290 4.12 -1.60 -10.60
CA ASN A 290 3.51 -0.28 -10.63
C ASN A 290 2.86 -0.02 -11.99
N GLY A 291 1.54 -0.09 -12.05
CA GLY A 291 0.74 0.21 -13.24
C GLY A 291 0.43 1.69 -13.44
N THR A 292 1.09 2.61 -12.71
CA THR A 292 0.83 4.05 -12.77
C THR A 292 2.12 4.87 -12.98
N TYR A 293 1.96 6.12 -13.43
CA TYR A 293 3.05 7.09 -13.45
C TYR A 293 3.33 7.70 -12.07
N PHE A 294 2.59 7.31 -11.04
CA PHE A 294 2.86 7.75 -9.68
C PHE A 294 4.00 6.92 -9.07
N TYR A 295 4.93 7.58 -8.38
CA TYR A 295 6.04 6.90 -7.72
C TYR A 295 5.55 6.19 -6.45
N ASP A 296 5.85 4.91 -6.34
CA ASP A 296 5.66 4.13 -5.12
C ASP A 296 7.04 3.65 -4.61
N PRO A 297 7.46 4.05 -3.40
CA PRO A 297 8.74 3.62 -2.84
C PRO A 297 8.82 2.11 -2.59
N TYR A 298 7.69 1.41 -2.48
CA TYR A 298 7.59 -0.01 -2.16
C TYR A 298 7.10 -0.87 -3.34
N ALA A 299 7.07 -0.32 -4.55
CA ALA A 299 6.76 -1.04 -5.77
C ALA A 299 7.82 -0.80 -6.84
N PHE A 300 7.97 -1.75 -7.75
CA PHE A 300 8.90 -1.69 -8.87
C PHE A 300 8.30 -0.84 -9.98
N SER A 301 9.05 0.16 -10.42
CA SER A 301 8.56 1.16 -11.38
C SER A 301 8.44 0.65 -12.81
N CYS A 302 9.28 -0.30 -13.21
CA CYS A 302 9.29 -0.90 -14.56
C CYS A 302 8.72 -2.32 -14.59
N MET A 303 8.30 -2.88 -13.45
CA MET A 303 7.70 -4.21 -13.37
C MET A 303 6.19 -4.13 -13.57
N ASN A 304 5.67 -5.00 -14.42
CA ASN A 304 4.22 -5.15 -14.63
C ASN A 304 3.57 -5.97 -13.50
N PHE A 305 2.28 -5.80 -13.31
CA PHE A 305 1.51 -6.68 -12.43
C PHE A 305 1.54 -8.12 -12.95
N TYR A 306 1.65 -9.09 -12.05
CA TYR A 306 1.73 -10.52 -12.38
C TYR A 306 2.92 -10.89 -13.28
N GLU A 307 4.00 -10.11 -13.27
CA GLU A 307 5.18 -10.45 -14.05
C GLU A 307 6.01 -11.54 -13.36
N PHE A 308 6.18 -11.44 -12.05
CA PHE A 308 6.93 -12.41 -11.26
C PHE A 308 6.17 -12.90 -10.05
N ALA A 309 6.34 -14.21 -9.77
CA ALA A 309 5.86 -14.86 -8.57
C ALA A 309 6.97 -15.64 -7.88
N SER A 310 6.89 -15.78 -6.57
CA SER A 310 7.83 -16.54 -5.76
C SER A 310 7.15 -17.21 -4.57
N ASP A 311 7.67 -18.35 -4.14
CA ASP A 311 7.35 -18.96 -2.85
C ASP A 311 8.43 -18.69 -1.79
N ALA A 312 9.65 -18.35 -2.21
CA ALA A 312 10.67 -17.79 -1.34
C ALA A 312 11.29 -16.56 -2.00
N TRP A 313 11.45 -15.46 -1.27
CA TRP A 313 11.92 -14.21 -1.84
C TRP A 313 12.64 -13.33 -0.83
N VAL A 314 13.47 -12.43 -1.37
CA VAL A 314 14.00 -11.25 -0.69
C VAL A 314 13.87 -10.07 -1.65
N SER A 315 13.30 -8.95 -1.19
CA SER A 315 13.21 -7.70 -1.93
C SER A 315 13.82 -6.57 -1.12
N TRP A 316 14.41 -5.61 -1.83
CA TRP A 316 14.97 -4.41 -1.23
C TRP A 316 14.53 -3.18 -2.00
N PHE A 317 14.32 -2.10 -1.26
CA PHE A 317 14.00 -0.78 -1.76
C PHE A 317 14.92 0.20 -1.05
N TRP A 318 15.76 0.89 -1.81
CA TRP A 318 16.71 1.84 -1.30
C TRP A 318 16.58 3.17 -2.04
N GLU A 319 16.47 4.25 -1.26
CA GLU A 319 16.52 5.62 -1.75
C GLU A 319 17.57 6.37 -0.95
N HIS A 320 18.36 7.18 -1.63
CA HIS A 320 19.31 8.09 -1.00
C HIS A 320 19.02 9.53 -1.38
N HIS A 321 18.74 10.33 -0.39
CA HIS A 321 18.42 11.76 -0.52
C HIS A 321 19.64 12.59 -0.16
N PHE A 322 20.28 13.23 -1.14
CA PHE A 322 21.49 14.02 -0.94
C PHE A 322 21.24 15.40 -0.33
N ASN A 323 19.99 15.82 -0.17
CA ASN A 323 19.62 17.14 0.37
C ASN A 323 20.20 18.34 -0.37
N GLY A 324 20.54 18.17 -1.66
CA GLY A 324 21.08 19.25 -2.52
C GLY A 324 22.60 19.42 -2.45
N VAL A 325 23.33 18.40 -2.01
CA VAL A 325 24.81 18.44 -1.95
C VAL A 325 25.43 18.63 -3.33
N LEU A 326 24.86 18.04 -4.38
CA LEU A 326 25.34 18.16 -5.76
C LEU A 326 24.67 19.35 -6.47
N LEU A 327 23.35 19.33 -6.60
CA LEU A 327 22.59 20.36 -7.33
C LEU A 327 22.67 21.73 -6.67
N GLY A 328 22.79 21.80 -5.36
CA GLY A 328 22.95 23.05 -4.61
C GLY A 328 24.28 23.78 -4.86
N ARG A 329 25.27 23.14 -5.50
CA ARG A 329 26.53 23.75 -5.90
C ARG A 329 26.45 24.46 -7.26
N LEU A 330 25.45 24.13 -8.09
CA LEU A 330 25.27 24.72 -9.40
C LEU A 330 24.56 26.09 -9.28
N PRO A 331 25.14 27.20 -9.77
CA PRO A 331 24.65 28.56 -9.47
C PRO A 331 23.20 28.83 -9.84
N LEU A 332 22.71 28.28 -10.96
CA LEU A 332 21.32 28.43 -11.42
C LEU A 332 20.38 27.53 -10.63
N ILE A 333 20.74 26.28 -10.42
CA ILE A 333 19.91 25.26 -9.76
C ILE A 333 19.80 25.52 -8.27
N LYS A 334 20.83 26.08 -7.64
CA LYS A 334 20.82 26.52 -6.22
C LYS A 334 19.63 27.42 -5.91
N LYS A 335 19.23 28.31 -6.82
CA LYS A 335 18.08 29.20 -6.64
C LYS A 335 16.75 28.45 -6.63
N LEU A 336 16.67 27.32 -7.37
CA LEU A 336 15.48 26.47 -7.45
C LEU A 336 15.35 25.54 -6.24
N LYS A 337 16.43 25.39 -5.45
CA LYS A 337 16.48 24.51 -4.27
C LYS A 337 16.15 23.04 -4.58
N TRP A 338 16.41 22.62 -5.81
CA TRP A 338 16.23 21.22 -6.20
C TRP A 338 17.22 20.32 -5.47
N ARG A 339 16.77 19.09 -5.18
CA ARG A 339 17.57 18.09 -4.47
C ARG A 339 17.58 16.81 -5.26
N GLU A 340 18.72 16.18 -5.30
CA GLU A 340 18.92 14.90 -5.96
C GLU A 340 18.58 13.71 -5.07
N VAL A 341 18.04 12.67 -5.70
CA VAL A 341 17.74 11.38 -5.07
C VAL A 341 18.25 10.27 -5.96
N LEU A 342 18.90 9.26 -5.40
CA LEU A 342 19.18 7.98 -6.05
C LEU A 342 18.22 6.92 -5.59
N VAL A 343 17.84 6.04 -6.50
CA VAL A 343 16.91 4.94 -6.25
C VAL A 343 17.53 3.65 -6.74
N CYS A 344 17.47 2.59 -5.91
CA CYS A 344 17.79 1.22 -6.30
C CYS A 344 16.80 0.26 -5.66
N LYS A 345 16.15 -0.54 -6.49
CA LYS A 345 15.16 -1.52 -6.07
C LYS A 345 15.50 -2.87 -6.67
N GLY A 346 15.25 -3.94 -5.94
CA GLY A 346 15.43 -5.25 -6.53
C GLY A 346 14.72 -6.35 -5.76
N VAL A 347 14.59 -7.47 -6.43
CA VAL A 347 14.02 -8.69 -5.87
C VAL A 347 14.74 -9.91 -6.44
N TRP A 348 14.92 -10.88 -5.58
CA TRP A 348 15.34 -12.22 -5.92
C TRP A 348 14.42 -13.23 -5.23
N GLY A 349 14.05 -14.29 -5.95
CA GLY A 349 13.14 -15.29 -5.41
C GLY A 349 13.18 -16.59 -6.18
N THR A 350 12.59 -17.60 -5.60
CA THR A 350 12.51 -18.93 -6.19
C THR A 350 11.07 -19.41 -6.24
N LEU A 351 10.83 -20.45 -7.03
CA LEU A 351 9.59 -21.21 -7.06
C LEU A 351 9.91 -22.72 -6.98
N SER A 352 9.27 -23.40 -6.05
CA SER A 352 9.26 -24.86 -6.00
C SER A 352 8.54 -25.45 -7.24
N ARG A 353 8.84 -26.70 -7.57
CA ARG A 353 8.18 -27.39 -8.69
C ARG A 353 6.67 -27.48 -8.51
N GLU A 354 6.21 -27.61 -7.28
CA GLU A 354 4.80 -27.71 -6.91
C GLU A 354 4.02 -26.41 -7.11
N ASN A 355 4.70 -25.27 -7.08
CA ASN A 355 4.13 -23.93 -7.19
C ASN A 355 4.40 -23.26 -8.55
N ASN A 356 5.23 -23.88 -9.41
CA ASN A 356 5.61 -23.32 -10.69
C ASN A 356 4.62 -23.71 -11.79
N GLY A 357 3.68 -22.83 -12.09
CA GLY A 357 2.68 -22.98 -13.15
C GLY A 357 3.13 -22.55 -14.54
N SER A 358 4.44 -22.33 -14.78
CA SER A 358 4.94 -21.76 -16.05
C SER A 358 5.02 -22.77 -17.21
N THR A 359 4.96 -24.07 -16.96
CA THR A 359 5.15 -25.11 -17.97
C THR A 359 3.99 -26.11 -18.01
N ALA A 360 3.68 -26.62 -19.20
CA ALA A 360 2.77 -27.74 -19.34
C ALA A 360 3.35 -28.99 -18.65
N GLY A 361 2.51 -29.77 -17.96
CA GLY A 361 2.93 -30.94 -17.19
C GLY A 361 3.46 -30.59 -15.79
N THR A 362 3.26 -29.34 -15.34
CA THR A 362 3.59 -28.89 -13.99
C THR A 362 2.75 -29.59 -12.92
N GLN A 363 3.31 -29.68 -11.71
CA GLN A 363 2.59 -30.14 -10.52
C GLN A 363 1.74 -29.03 -9.86
N ALA A 364 1.83 -27.78 -10.36
CA ALA A 364 1.07 -26.65 -9.82
C ALA A 364 -0.44 -26.85 -10.00
N ASP A 365 -1.23 -26.25 -9.11
CA ASP A 365 -2.70 -26.32 -9.18
C ASP A 365 -3.27 -25.56 -10.37
N LEU A 366 -2.67 -24.41 -10.68
CA LEU A 366 -3.08 -23.53 -11.77
C LEU A 366 -1.87 -23.15 -12.64
N LEU A 367 -2.11 -23.06 -13.93
CA LEU A 367 -1.16 -22.48 -14.87
C LEU A 367 -1.01 -20.99 -14.64
N PHE A 368 0.17 -20.47 -14.87
CA PHE A 368 0.41 -19.04 -14.81
C PHE A 368 -0.27 -18.30 -15.96
N PRO A 369 -0.80 -17.09 -15.73
CA PRO A 369 -1.21 -16.21 -16.81
C PRO A 369 -0.04 -15.91 -17.75
N ALA A 370 -0.35 -15.57 -18.99
CA ALA A 370 0.65 -15.22 -19.99
C ALA A 370 1.59 -14.11 -19.49
N GLY A 371 2.90 -14.33 -19.67
CA GLY A 371 3.94 -13.40 -19.25
C GLY A 371 4.40 -13.52 -17.79
N MET A 372 3.76 -14.37 -16.98
CA MET A 372 4.17 -14.59 -15.58
C MET A 372 5.26 -15.66 -15.50
N THR A 373 6.28 -15.40 -14.68
CA THR A 373 7.42 -16.32 -14.49
C THR A 373 7.96 -16.26 -13.06
N SER A 374 8.94 -17.14 -12.76
CA SER A 374 9.77 -17.01 -11.55
C SER A 374 10.83 -15.92 -11.72
N VAL A 375 11.34 -15.39 -10.60
CA VAL A 375 12.43 -14.42 -10.54
C VAL A 375 13.70 -15.05 -9.97
N SER A 376 14.09 -16.21 -10.52
CA SER A 376 15.28 -16.97 -10.09
C SER A 376 16.58 -16.18 -10.27
N ASP A 377 16.67 -15.37 -11.31
CA ASP A 377 17.72 -14.38 -11.48
C ASP A 377 17.26 -13.05 -10.88
N PRO A 378 18.13 -12.28 -10.19
CA PRO A 378 17.73 -11.04 -9.55
C PRO A 378 17.15 -10.04 -10.54
N TYR A 379 15.98 -9.50 -10.22
CA TYR A 379 15.40 -8.34 -10.89
C TYR A 379 15.90 -7.07 -10.21
N VAL A 380 16.43 -6.12 -10.97
CA VAL A 380 17.00 -4.89 -10.44
C VAL A 380 16.56 -3.69 -11.27
N GLU A 381 16.16 -2.64 -10.60
CA GLU A 381 15.92 -1.30 -11.14
C GLU A 381 16.82 -0.30 -10.44
N ALA A 382 17.35 0.68 -11.18
CA ALA A 382 18.03 1.82 -10.60
C ALA A 382 17.68 3.10 -11.35
N GLY A 383 17.76 4.21 -10.65
CA GLY A 383 17.41 5.49 -11.23
C GLY A 383 17.84 6.67 -10.38
N PHE A 384 17.56 7.84 -10.91
CA PHE A 384 17.73 9.08 -10.18
C PHE A 384 16.47 9.92 -10.24
N GLY A 385 16.26 10.73 -9.22
CA GLY A 385 15.17 11.66 -9.12
C GLY A 385 15.62 13.07 -8.74
N VAL A 386 14.74 14.00 -9.00
CA VAL A 386 14.86 15.39 -8.54
C VAL A 386 13.63 15.70 -7.70
N GLU A 387 13.87 16.04 -6.44
CA GLU A 387 12.81 16.47 -5.51
C GLU A 387 12.83 17.97 -5.26
N ASN A 388 11.78 18.46 -4.59
CA ASN A 388 11.59 19.88 -4.27
C ASN A 388 11.33 20.77 -5.49
N ILE A 389 10.86 20.22 -6.60
CA ILE A 389 10.41 20.97 -7.76
C ILE A 389 9.13 21.73 -7.35
N PHE A 390 9.19 23.07 -7.46
CA PHE A 390 8.16 23.98 -6.94
C PHE A 390 7.79 23.73 -5.46
N ARG A 391 8.68 23.13 -4.67
CA ARG A 391 8.51 22.72 -3.25
C ARG A 391 7.48 21.61 -3.01
N LEU A 392 6.94 20.98 -4.06
CA LEU A 392 5.84 20.04 -3.97
C LEU A 392 6.09 18.74 -4.73
N PHE A 393 6.83 18.80 -5.84
CA PHE A 393 6.92 17.69 -6.77
C PHE A 393 8.29 17.02 -6.72
N ARG A 394 8.28 15.74 -7.00
CA ARG A 394 9.45 14.92 -7.29
C ARG A 394 9.22 14.18 -8.61
N VAL A 395 10.25 14.10 -9.43
CA VAL A 395 10.28 13.36 -10.70
C VAL A 395 11.43 12.37 -10.63
N ASP A 396 11.16 11.11 -10.92
CA ASP A 396 12.13 10.02 -10.93
C ASP A 396 12.21 9.41 -12.32
N CYS A 397 13.43 9.20 -12.79
CA CYS A 397 13.78 8.45 -14.00
C CYS A 397 14.39 7.12 -13.57
N ILE A 398 13.73 6.01 -13.88
CA ILE A 398 14.13 4.68 -13.42
C ILE A 398 14.31 3.76 -14.60
N TRP A 399 15.42 3.02 -14.60
CA TRP A 399 15.77 2.04 -15.61
C TRP A 399 15.73 0.63 -15.03
N ARG A 400 15.16 -0.27 -15.81
CA ARG A 400 15.24 -1.71 -15.59
C ARG A 400 16.61 -2.19 -16.04
N LEU A 401 17.39 -2.79 -15.15
CA LEU A 401 18.76 -3.20 -15.42
C LEU A 401 18.88 -4.68 -15.83
N THR A 402 17.99 -5.52 -15.32
CA THR A 402 17.95 -6.97 -15.60
C THR A 402 16.62 -7.35 -16.25
N HIS A 403 16.51 -8.58 -16.75
CA HIS A 403 15.29 -9.08 -17.42
C HIS A 403 14.76 -8.17 -18.55
N ARG A 404 15.67 -7.62 -19.34
CA ARG A 404 15.39 -6.59 -20.35
C ARG A 404 14.80 -7.12 -21.66
N SER A 405 14.78 -8.42 -21.84
CA SER A 405 14.25 -9.07 -23.04
C SER A 405 12.86 -9.65 -22.76
N PRO A 406 11.84 -9.30 -23.56
CA PRO A 406 10.50 -9.82 -23.37
C PRO A 406 10.45 -11.32 -23.64
N LYS A 407 9.70 -12.05 -22.83
CA LYS A 407 9.31 -13.44 -23.10
C LYS A 407 8.04 -13.47 -23.95
N PRO A 408 7.72 -14.59 -24.63
CA PRO A 408 6.49 -14.69 -25.39
C PRO A 408 5.24 -14.33 -24.56
N GLY A 409 4.43 -13.41 -25.10
CA GLY A 409 3.23 -12.90 -24.41
C GLY A 409 3.49 -11.88 -23.29
N GLN A 410 4.72 -11.39 -23.16
CA GLN A 410 5.11 -10.39 -22.15
C GLN A 410 5.45 -9.07 -22.83
N GLU A 411 4.79 -8.00 -22.38
CA GLU A 411 5.20 -6.64 -22.67
C GLU A 411 6.07 -6.17 -21.51
N ILE A 412 7.29 -5.70 -21.76
CA ILE A 412 8.17 -5.21 -20.70
C ILE A 412 8.43 -3.71 -20.89
N GLN A 413 8.62 -3.04 -19.77
CA GLN A 413 9.02 -1.65 -19.71
C GLN A 413 10.45 -1.56 -19.19
N ASN A 414 11.36 -1.00 -20.00
CA ASN A 414 12.77 -0.86 -19.64
C ASN A 414 13.11 0.50 -19.02
N PHE A 415 12.20 1.46 -19.13
CA PHE A 415 12.35 2.81 -18.57
C PHE A 415 11.00 3.34 -18.07
N ALA A 416 11.02 4.01 -16.94
CA ALA A 416 9.86 4.63 -16.34
C ALA A 416 10.17 6.05 -15.87
N VAL A 417 9.23 6.96 -16.09
CA VAL A 417 9.22 8.26 -15.45
C VAL A 417 8.08 8.26 -14.45
N ASN A 418 8.40 8.56 -13.20
CA ASN A 418 7.41 8.60 -12.12
C ASN A 418 7.34 9.98 -11.49
N LEU A 419 6.16 10.34 -11.05
CA LEU A 419 5.86 11.59 -10.36
C LEU A 419 5.46 11.28 -8.92
N SER A 420 5.86 12.12 -7.96
CA SER A 420 5.30 12.07 -6.62
C SER A 420 5.11 13.47 -6.04
N LEU A 421 4.17 13.56 -5.10
CA LEU A 421 3.99 14.74 -4.26
C LEU A 421 4.82 14.54 -2.99
N HIS A 422 5.75 15.45 -2.76
CA HIS A 422 6.65 15.40 -1.61
C HIS A 422 6.48 16.66 -0.78
N LEU A 423 5.55 16.60 0.19
CA LEU A 423 5.34 17.69 1.14
C LEU A 423 6.35 17.53 2.28
N LYS A 424 7.40 18.34 2.30
CA LYS A 424 8.26 18.52 3.47
C LYS A 424 7.75 19.71 4.26
N PHE A 425 7.19 19.43 5.42
CA PHE A 425 6.85 20.43 6.42
C PHE A 425 8.05 20.74 7.33
#